data_6314f693097478a61c4f6c2dd5bda014
#
_entry.id   6314f693097478a61c4f6c2dd5bda014
#
_cell.length_a   1.000
_cell.length_b   1.000
_cell.length_c   1.000
_cell.angle_alpha   90.00
_cell.angle_beta   90.00
_cell.angle_gamma   90.00
#
_symmetry.space_group_name_H-M   'P 1'
#
loop_
_entity.id
_entity.type
_entity.pdbx_description
1 polymer ?
#
loop_
_entity_poly.entity_id
_entity_poly.type
_entity_poly.pdbx_seq_one_letter_code
_entity_poly.pdbx_strand_id
1 'polypeptide(L)'
;MMKFFKQICAPIFILIATTANADNIKLAVTTSFNNSGLSDVLLPKIKSDIGLNIKLLVVGTGQALRLGAAGDVDAILVHSKKAEERFVTDGYGLHRREIMYNDFVIIGPKHDPASVRNSKSVREALTLISQTPASFVSRGDDSGTHKMEVGLWKYSGLDPDKFGKWYKSVGSGMGASLNVSASMGAYILSDRASWLNFKNKSDLEILFEGDKLLFNQYSFIPINPSLHTHVKYQLVEKLENWLTSTRAKRMINGYEIDGQALFTFNAEPE
;
A
#
# COMPACT_ATOMS: atom_id res chain seq x y z
N MET A 1 -16.13 43.87 -73.84
CA MET A 1 -15.50 42.60 -73.52
C MET A 1 -15.24 42.59 -72.00
N MET A 2 -16.22 42.12 -71.21
CA MET A 2 -16.19 42.12 -69.76
C MET A 2 -15.80 40.69 -69.22
N LYS A 3 -14.64 40.61 -68.55
CA LYS A 3 -14.19 39.35 -67.96
C LYS A 3 -14.77 39.20 -66.54
N PHE A 4 -15.65 38.23 -66.33
CA PHE A 4 -16.14 37.79 -65.01
C PHE A 4 -15.08 36.99 -64.30
N PHE A 5 -14.58 37.54 -63.16
CA PHE A 5 -13.75 36.76 -62.17
C PHE A 5 -14.68 36.00 -61.27
N LYS A 6 -14.67 34.65 -61.36
CA LYS A 6 -15.33 33.75 -60.43
C LYS A 6 -14.42 33.64 -59.19
N GLN A 7 -14.83 34.23 -58.06
CA GLN A 7 -14.21 33.96 -56.77
C GLN A 7 -14.65 32.56 -56.32
N ILE A 8 -13.67 31.66 -56.17
CA ILE A 8 -13.85 30.35 -55.55
C ILE A 8 -13.62 30.53 -54.07
N CYS A 9 -14.68 30.57 -53.23
CA CYS A 9 -14.59 30.46 -51.81
C CYS A 9 -14.34 28.98 -51.41
N ALA A 10 -13.13 28.66 -50.98
CA ALA A 10 -12.84 27.38 -50.38
C ALA A 10 -13.29 27.37 -48.90
N PRO A 11 -14.04 26.39 -48.41
CA PRO A 11 -14.40 26.33 -47.02
C PRO A 11 -13.15 25.95 -46.16
N ILE A 12 -12.79 26.82 -45.24
CA ILE A 12 -11.77 26.53 -44.22
C ILE A 12 -12.42 25.57 -43.19
N PHE A 13 -12.05 24.31 -43.23
CA PHE A 13 -12.36 23.35 -42.16
C PHE A 13 -11.43 23.65 -40.97
N ILE A 14 -11.94 24.31 -39.95
CA ILE A 14 -11.24 24.45 -38.66
C ILE A 14 -11.35 23.13 -37.95
N LEU A 15 -10.26 22.35 -37.96
CA LEU A 15 -10.10 21.13 -37.14
C LEU A 15 -9.94 21.58 -35.71
N ILE A 16 -11.02 21.59 -34.92
CA ILE A 16 -10.96 21.76 -33.46
C ILE A 16 -10.31 20.50 -32.88
N ALA A 17 -9.01 20.56 -32.68
CA ALA A 17 -8.32 19.55 -31.88
C ALA A 17 -8.80 19.67 -30.42
N THR A 18 -9.76 18.88 -30.04
CA THR A 18 -10.08 18.69 -28.62
C THR A 18 -8.86 18.04 -27.95
N THR A 19 -8.07 18.82 -27.26
CA THR A 19 -7.08 18.29 -26.33
C THR A 19 -7.86 17.52 -25.27
N ALA A 20 -7.88 16.18 -25.40
CA ALA A 20 -8.37 15.33 -24.34
C ALA A 20 -7.50 15.60 -23.11
N ASN A 21 -8.00 16.43 -22.20
CA ASN A 21 -7.40 16.60 -20.91
C ASN A 21 -7.45 15.22 -20.24
N ALA A 22 -6.29 14.59 -20.11
CA ALA A 22 -6.23 13.28 -19.47
C ALA A 22 -6.82 13.42 -18.05
N ASP A 23 -7.84 12.63 -17.76
CA ASP A 23 -8.48 12.61 -16.45
C ASP A 23 -7.45 12.27 -15.36
N ASN A 24 -7.25 13.14 -14.41
CA ASN A 24 -6.23 13.00 -13.37
C ASN A 24 -6.89 12.91 -12.00
N ILE A 25 -6.50 11.93 -11.20
CA ILE A 25 -6.83 11.84 -9.77
C ILE A 25 -5.58 11.75 -8.92
N LYS A 26 -5.73 12.10 -7.64
CA LYS A 26 -4.72 11.91 -6.60
C LYS A 26 -5.12 10.73 -5.72
N LEU A 27 -4.25 9.75 -5.61
CA LEU A 27 -4.42 8.56 -4.77
C LEU A 27 -3.33 8.52 -3.72
N ALA A 28 -3.69 8.64 -2.43
CA ALA A 28 -2.72 8.39 -1.37
C ALA A 28 -2.56 6.90 -1.12
N VAL A 29 -1.32 6.44 -1.13
CA VAL A 29 -0.96 5.03 -0.95
C VAL A 29 0.13 4.85 0.09
N THR A 30 0.25 3.65 0.65
CA THR A 30 1.31 3.36 1.60
C THR A 30 2.67 3.19 0.94
N THR A 31 3.75 3.45 1.72
CA THR A 31 5.13 3.20 1.27
C THR A 31 5.35 1.72 0.94
N SER A 32 4.71 0.80 1.67
CA SER A 32 4.78 -0.64 1.39
C SER A 32 4.13 -1.00 0.05
N PHE A 33 2.98 -0.42 -0.31
CA PHE A 33 2.39 -0.60 -1.63
C PHE A 33 3.31 -0.11 -2.75
N ASN A 34 3.87 1.09 -2.60
CA ASN A 34 4.81 1.62 -3.59
C ASN A 34 6.08 0.76 -3.70
N ASN A 35 6.66 0.36 -2.56
CA ASN A 35 7.88 -0.46 -2.54
C ASN A 35 7.67 -1.88 -3.06
N SER A 36 6.43 -2.37 -3.08
CA SER A 36 6.13 -3.68 -3.69
C SER A 36 6.36 -3.71 -5.21
N GLY A 37 6.36 -2.55 -5.87
CA GLY A 37 6.46 -2.45 -7.33
C GLY A 37 5.15 -2.74 -8.09
N LEU A 38 4.08 -3.16 -7.41
CA LEU A 38 2.80 -3.46 -8.06
C LEU A 38 2.20 -2.23 -8.76
N SER A 39 2.41 -1.03 -8.19
CA SER A 39 1.97 0.23 -8.81
C SER A 39 2.55 0.43 -10.21
N ASP A 40 3.81 0.04 -10.44
CA ASP A 40 4.50 0.23 -11.72
C ASP A 40 3.89 -0.65 -12.83
N VAL A 41 3.23 -1.74 -12.44
CA VAL A 41 2.50 -2.63 -13.35
C VAL A 41 1.06 -2.17 -13.56
N LEU A 42 0.37 -1.73 -12.49
CA LEU A 42 -1.05 -1.36 -12.57
C LEU A 42 -1.27 0.00 -13.23
N LEU A 43 -0.49 1.04 -12.89
CA LEU A 43 -0.75 2.41 -13.36
C LEU A 43 -0.72 2.58 -14.88
N PRO A 44 0.27 2.05 -15.63
CA PRO A 44 0.25 2.13 -17.09
C PRO A 44 -0.97 1.43 -17.70
N LYS A 45 -1.41 0.34 -17.04
CA LYS A 45 -2.54 -0.45 -17.51
C LYS A 45 -3.87 0.25 -17.27
N ILE A 46 -4.06 0.84 -16.08
CA ILE A 46 -5.21 1.69 -15.78
C ILE A 46 -5.31 2.82 -16.80
N LYS A 47 -4.19 3.50 -17.09
CA LYS A 47 -4.15 4.56 -18.08
C LYS A 47 -4.56 4.07 -19.47
N SER A 48 -4.07 2.91 -19.92
CA SER A 48 -4.40 2.38 -21.25
C SER A 48 -5.83 1.88 -21.35
N ASP A 49 -6.37 1.28 -20.28
CA ASP A 49 -7.69 0.63 -20.29
C ASP A 49 -8.84 1.64 -20.10
N ILE A 50 -8.65 2.64 -19.23
CA ILE A 50 -9.71 3.59 -18.86
C ILE A 50 -9.33 5.08 -19.04
N GLY A 51 -8.16 5.40 -19.61
CA GLY A 51 -7.72 6.76 -19.87
C GLY A 51 -7.40 7.60 -18.63
N LEU A 52 -7.32 6.98 -17.44
CA LEU A 52 -7.14 7.68 -16.17
C LEU A 52 -5.67 7.77 -15.78
N ASN A 53 -5.17 8.99 -15.54
CA ASN A 53 -3.87 9.19 -14.91
C ASN A 53 -4.03 9.27 -13.40
N ILE A 54 -3.17 8.55 -12.68
CA ILE A 54 -3.17 8.54 -11.22
C ILE A 54 -1.86 9.15 -10.73
N LYS A 55 -1.98 10.24 -9.94
CA LYS A 55 -0.86 10.81 -9.20
C LYS A 55 -0.81 10.16 -7.83
N LEU A 56 0.18 9.31 -7.60
CA LEU A 56 0.39 8.72 -6.27
C LEU A 56 0.98 9.73 -5.29
N LEU A 57 0.42 9.77 -4.09
CA LEU A 57 1.01 10.39 -2.91
C LEU A 57 1.44 9.25 -1.97
N VAL A 58 2.74 8.96 -1.96
CA VAL A 58 3.30 7.82 -1.21
C VAL A 58 3.63 8.28 0.21
N VAL A 59 2.86 7.79 1.19
CA VAL A 59 2.93 8.20 2.60
C VAL A 59 2.64 7.02 3.54
N GLY A 60 2.74 7.21 4.85
CA GLY A 60 2.23 6.21 5.81
C GLY A 60 0.70 6.24 5.91
N THR A 61 0.07 5.13 6.37
CA THR A 61 -1.39 5.02 6.51
C THR A 61 -2.01 6.19 7.27
N GLY A 62 -1.43 6.59 8.40
CA GLY A 62 -1.95 7.71 9.19
C GLY A 62 -1.93 9.04 8.42
N GLN A 63 -0.90 9.29 7.62
CA GLN A 63 -0.83 10.48 6.77
C GLN A 63 -1.82 10.39 5.60
N ALA A 64 -1.99 9.20 4.97
CA ALA A 64 -2.98 9.00 3.91
C ALA A 64 -4.40 9.32 4.40
N LEU A 65 -4.76 8.84 5.60
CA LEU A 65 -6.05 9.15 6.24
C LEU A 65 -6.20 10.66 6.53
N ARG A 66 -5.16 11.35 7.00
CA ARG A 66 -5.20 12.81 7.21
C ARG A 66 -5.39 13.58 5.89
N LEU A 67 -4.68 13.20 4.83
CA LEU A 67 -4.86 13.81 3.50
C LEU A 67 -6.27 13.58 2.96
N GLY A 68 -6.83 12.39 3.16
CA GLY A 68 -8.22 12.09 2.80
C GLY A 68 -9.22 12.91 3.60
N ALA A 69 -9.06 13.03 4.93
CA ALA A 69 -9.92 13.83 5.78
C ALA A 69 -9.88 15.33 5.43
N ALA A 70 -8.74 15.84 4.95
CA ALA A 70 -8.58 17.21 4.46
C ALA A 70 -9.11 17.42 3.02
N GLY A 71 -9.41 16.35 2.26
CA GLY A 71 -9.79 16.43 0.86
C GLY A 71 -8.62 16.71 -0.10
N ASP A 72 -7.38 16.54 0.35
CA ASP A 72 -6.18 16.78 -0.47
C ASP A 72 -5.95 15.70 -1.54
N VAL A 73 -6.64 14.56 -1.41
CA VAL A 73 -6.65 13.43 -2.35
C VAL A 73 -8.07 13.02 -2.69
N ASP A 74 -8.24 12.31 -3.80
CA ASP A 74 -9.54 11.85 -4.29
C ASP A 74 -9.93 10.49 -3.71
N ALA A 75 -8.93 9.64 -3.41
CA ALA A 75 -9.10 8.33 -2.77
C ALA A 75 -7.84 7.92 -2.02
N ILE A 76 -7.96 6.89 -1.18
CA ILE A 76 -6.82 6.28 -0.47
C ILE A 76 -6.80 4.76 -0.70
N LEU A 77 -5.60 4.15 -0.75
CA LEU A 77 -5.37 2.70 -0.77
C LEU A 77 -4.38 2.34 0.34
N VAL A 78 -4.90 1.78 1.41
CA VAL A 78 -4.17 1.57 2.67
C VAL A 78 -4.45 0.19 3.26
N HIS A 79 -3.79 -0.18 4.38
CA HIS A 79 -3.90 -1.50 5.00
C HIS A 79 -3.91 -1.43 6.54
N SER A 80 -4.91 -0.76 7.11
CA SER A 80 -5.11 -0.69 8.57
C SER A 80 -6.61 -0.71 8.89
N LYS A 81 -7.20 -1.91 8.84
CA LYS A 81 -8.67 -2.12 8.91
C LYS A 81 -9.36 -1.25 9.96
N LYS A 82 -8.88 -1.29 11.22
CA LYS A 82 -9.49 -0.52 12.31
C LYS A 82 -9.48 1.00 12.07
N ALA A 83 -8.38 1.54 11.50
CA ALA A 83 -8.27 2.97 11.21
C ALA A 83 -9.14 3.35 9.98
N GLU A 84 -9.25 2.47 9.00
CA GLU A 84 -10.09 2.60 7.82
C GLU A 84 -11.58 2.58 8.17
N GLU A 85 -11.99 1.63 9.01
CA GLU A 85 -13.38 1.54 9.50
C GLU A 85 -13.78 2.81 10.27
N ARG A 86 -12.88 3.32 11.13
CA ARG A 86 -13.13 4.58 11.83
C ARG A 86 -13.24 5.75 10.86
N PHE A 87 -12.36 5.84 9.86
CA PHE A 87 -12.37 6.91 8.85
C PHE A 87 -13.69 6.97 8.08
N VAL A 88 -14.26 5.80 7.74
CA VAL A 88 -15.58 5.71 7.10
C VAL A 88 -16.70 6.05 8.08
N THR A 89 -16.64 5.56 9.31
CA THR A 89 -17.63 5.87 10.36
C THR A 89 -17.66 7.36 10.70
N ASP A 90 -16.51 8.02 10.71
CA ASP A 90 -16.38 9.47 10.92
C ASP A 90 -16.86 10.29 9.70
N GLY A 91 -17.26 9.62 8.60
CA GLY A 91 -17.88 10.23 7.40
C GLY A 91 -16.87 10.77 6.37
N TYR A 92 -15.56 10.62 6.56
CA TYR A 92 -14.53 11.11 5.62
C TYR A 92 -14.43 10.29 4.34
N GLY A 93 -14.71 8.99 4.41
CA GLY A 93 -14.78 8.07 3.27
C GLY A 93 -16.19 7.57 3.04
N LEU A 94 -16.56 7.23 1.81
CA LEU A 94 -17.89 6.71 1.48
C LEU A 94 -18.07 5.27 1.95
N HIS A 95 -17.11 4.43 1.65
CA HIS A 95 -17.10 3.00 1.99
C HIS A 95 -15.67 2.47 1.96
N ARG A 96 -15.50 1.25 2.43
CA ARG A 96 -14.24 0.50 2.41
C ARG A 96 -14.38 -0.70 1.48
N ARG A 97 -13.61 -0.73 0.39
CA ARG A 97 -13.57 -1.84 -0.57
C ARG A 97 -12.27 -2.62 -0.41
N GLU A 98 -12.35 -3.88 -0.01
CA GLU A 98 -11.19 -4.78 -0.04
C GLU A 98 -10.80 -5.04 -1.49
N ILE A 99 -9.49 -4.96 -1.80
CA ILE A 99 -8.97 -5.15 -3.15
C ILE A 99 -8.08 -6.38 -3.24
N MET A 100 -7.12 -6.46 -2.33
CA MET A 100 -6.12 -7.53 -2.30
C MET A 100 -5.49 -7.63 -0.93
N TYR A 101 -4.82 -8.73 -0.68
CA TYR A 101 -4.00 -8.89 0.52
C TYR A 101 -2.64 -9.50 0.19
N ASN A 102 -1.66 -9.23 1.04
CA ASN A 102 -0.43 -9.98 1.20
C ASN A 102 -0.29 -10.36 2.68
N ASP A 103 0.89 -10.80 3.10
CA ASP A 103 1.16 -11.09 4.51
C ASP A 103 2.33 -10.28 5.06
N PHE A 104 2.39 -10.23 6.37
CA PHE A 104 3.57 -9.86 7.12
C PHE A 104 4.40 -11.09 7.42
N VAL A 105 5.71 -10.87 7.57
CA VAL A 105 6.68 -11.91 7.93
C VAL A 105 7.58 -11.39 9.04
N ILE A 106 8.05 -12.27 9.93
CA ILE A 106 9.11 -11.95 10.87
C ILE A 106 10.44 -12.35 10.23
N ILE A 107 11.30 -11.39 10.08
CA ILE A 107 12.63 -11.52 9.52
C ILE A 107 13.65 -11.42 10.66
N GLY A 108 14.74 -12.13 10.56
CA GLY A 108 15.83 -12.06 11.53
C GLY A 108 17.10 -12.73 11.02
N PRO A 109 18.17 -12.76 11.83
CA PRO A 109 19.43 -13.33 11.44
C PRO A 109 19.32 -14.86 11.28
N LYS A 110 20.02 -15.43 10.30
CA LYS A 110 19.98 -16.87 9.99
C LYS A 110 20.27 -17.78 11.17
N HIS A 111 21.16 -17.34 12.08
CA HIS A 111 21.51 -18.13 13.29
C HIS A 111 20.41 -18.15 14.36
N ASP A 112 19.35 -17.34 14.18
CA ASP A 112 18.08 -17.32 14.92
C ASP A 112 18.24 -17.52 16.44
N PRO A 113 18.85 -16.58 17.16
CA PRO A 113 19.16 -16.74 18.59
C PRO A 113 17.91 -16.89 19.47
N ALA A 114 16.75 -16.42 19.02
CA ALA A 114 15.48 -16.58 19.72
C ALA A 114 14.69 -17.85 19.31
N SER A 115 15.22 -18.65 18.38
CA SER A 115 14.55 -19.87 17.87
C SER A 115 13.15 -19.62 17.29
N VAL A 116 12.94 -18.47 16.68
CA VAL A 116 11.68 -18.02 16.09
C VAL A 116 11.17 -18.98 15.01
N ARG A 117 12.08 -19.60 14.27
CA ARG A 117 11.77 -20.58 13.20
C ARG A 117 10.92 -21.76 13.67
N ASN A 118 11.03 -22.14 14.92
CA ASN A 118 10.32 -23.27 15.51
C ASN A 118 8.94 -22.88 16.09
N SER A 119 8.58 -21.59 16.03
CA SER A 119 7.33 -21.08 16.60
C SER A 119 6.11 -21.61 15.85
N LYS A 120 5.03 -21.89 16.59
CA LYS A 120 3.75 -22.36 16.05
C LYS A 120 2.75 -21.20 15.85
N SER A 121 3.07 -20.02 16.35
CA SER A 121 2.23 -18.84 16.26
C SER A 121 3.08 -17.56 16.33
N VAL A 122 2.57 -16.46 15.79
CA VAL A 122 3.21 -15.14 15.90
C VAL A 122 3.36 -14.71 17.36
N ARG A 123 2.40 -15.09 18.22
CA ARG A 123 2.50 -14.87 19.67
C ARG A 123 3.74 -15.53 20.26
N GLU A 124 3.96 -16.80 19.94
CA GLU A 124 5.12 -17.55 20.42
C GLU A 124 6.42 -16.94 19.89
N ALA A 125 6.50 -16.64 18.60
CA ALA A 125 7.64 -16.00 17.98
C ALA A 125 8.03 -14.67 18.69
N LEU A 126 7.06 -13.79 18.92
CA LEU A 126 7.28 -12.52 19.61
C LEU A 126 7.67 -12.73 21.08
N THR A 127 7.06 -13.70 21.76
CA THR A 127 7.42 -14.04 23.15
C THR A 127 8.88 -14.48 23.23
N LEU A 128 9.32 -15.38 22.36
CA LEU A 128 10.71 -15.85 22.29
C LEU A 128 11.70 -14.70 22.03
N ILE A 129 11.37 -13.80 21.10
CA ILE A 129 12.20 -12.62 20.84
C ILE A 129 12.31 -11.74 22.10
N SER A 130 11.21 -11.50 22.81
CA SER A 130 11.21 -10.64 24.00
C SER A 130 12.01 -11.21 25.19
N GLN A 131 12.20 -12.52 25.23
CA GLN A 131 12.92 -13.25 26.27
C GLN A 131 14.40 -13.47 25.94
N THR A 132 14.82 -13.10 24.76
CA THR A 132 16.20 -13.30 24.26
C THR A 132 16.94 -11.96 24.23
N PRO A 133 18.27 -11.91 24.47
CA PRO A 133 19.05 -10.67 24.39
C PRO A 133 19.30 -10.21 22.93
N ALA A 134 18.40 -10.55 22.01
CA ALA A 134 18.47 -10.17 20.61
C ALA A 134 17.71 -8.87 20.36
N SER A 135 18.20 -8.06 19.42
CA SER A 135 17.54 -6.80 19.06
C SER A 135 16.33 -7.02 18.17
N PHE A 136 15.31 -6.20 18.36
CA PHE A 136 14.17 -6.04 17.47
C PHE A 136 14.10 -4.60 16.94
N VAL A 137 13.93 -4.44 15.63
CA VAL A 137 13.79 -3.14 14.98
C VAL A 137 12.32 -2.90 14.69
N SER A 138 11.79 -1.81 15.25
CA SER A 138 10.46 -1.29 14.96
C SER A 138 10.53 -0.10 14.01
N ARG A 139 9.58 0.02 13.11
CA ARG A 139 9.47 1.22 12.27
C ARG A 139 9.26 2.49 13.08
N GLY A 140 8.40 2.47 14.09
CA GLY A 140 8.15 3.62 14.98
C GLY A 140 7.60 4.88 14.29
N ASP A 141 6.95 4.76 13.11
CA ASP A 141 6.57 5.86 12.20
C ASP A 141 5.06 6.03 12.00
N ASP A 142 4.24 5.45 12.87
CA ASP A 142 2.76 5.45 12.78
C ASP A 142 2.18 4.84 11.48
N SER A 143 2.97 4.08 10.73
CA SER A 143 2.53 3.36 9.53
C SER A 143 1.62 2.18 9.84
N GLY A 144 1.00 1.60 8.80
CA GLY A 144 0.21 0.37 8.92
C GLY A 144 1.03 -0.79 9.47
N THR A 145 2.30 -0.94 9.04
CA THR A 145 3.23 -1.97 9.56
C THR A 145 3.54 -1.73 11.04
N HIS A 146 3.80 -0.48 11.45
CA HIS A 146 4.04 -0.16 12.86
C HIS A 146 2.81 -0.45 13.73
N LYS A 147 1.61 -0.06 13.25
CA LYS A 147 0.35 -0.37 13.95
C LYS A 147 0.11 -1.88 14.08
N MET A 148 0.40 -2.64 13.04
CA MET A 148 0.33 -4.10 13.06
C MET A 148 1.30 -4.69 14.08
N GLU A 149 2.55 -4.28 14.05
CA GLU A 149 3.60 -4.72 14.97
C GLU A 149 3.20 -4.49 16.44
N VAL A 150 2.82 -3.25 16.79
CA VAL A 150 2.36 -2.90 18.15
C VAL A 150 1.13 -3.70 18.55
N GLY A 151 0.20 -3.93 17.62
CA GLY A 151 -0.99 -4.76 17.84
C GLY A 151 -0.62 -6.21 18.15
N LEU A 152 0.34 -6.78 17.43
CA LEU A 152 0.83 -8.15 17.65
C LEU A 152 1.56 -8.31 18.99
N TRP A 153 2.37 -7.33 19.40
CA TRP A 153 2.99 -7.30 20.73
C TRP A 153 1.92 -7.30 21.83
N LYS A 154 0.93 -6.41 21.76
CA LYS A 154 -0.18 -6.33 22.73
C LYS A 154 -1.03 -7.59 22.75
N TYR A 155 -1.31 -8.18 21.58
CA TYR A 155 -2.00 -9.48 21.48
C TYR A 155 -1.21 -10.59 22.17
N SER A 156 0.12 -10.51 22.15
CA SER A 156 1.02 -11.46 22.83
C SER A 156 1.12 -11.23 24.34
N GLY A 157 0.42 -10.22 24.87
CA GLY A 157 0.49 -9.83 26.29
C GLY A 157 1.70 -8.97 26.64
N LEU A 158 2.38 -8.43 25.64
CA LEU A 158 3.61 -7.66 25.76
C LEU A 158 3.33 -6.19 25.41
N ASP A 159 3.92 -5.26 26.16
CA ASP A 159 3.71 -3.82 26.00
C ASP A 159 5.00 -3.17 25.47
N PRO A 160 5.03 -2.74 24.19
CA PRO A 160 6.21 -2.10 23.60
C PRO A 160 6.71 -0.87 24.35
N ASP A 161 5.82 -0.13 25.02
CA ASP A 161 6.16 1.06 25.79
C ASP A 161 7.03 0.74 27.03
N LYS A 162 7.07 -0.55 27.42
CA LYS A 162 7.87 -1.06 28.55
C LYS A 162 9.15 -1.79 28.13
N PHE A 163 9.39 -1.88 26.82
CA PHE A 163 10.55 -2.60 26.32
C PHE A 163 11.85 -1.84 26.58
N GLY A 164 12.92 -2.60 26.80
CA GLY A 164 14.25 -2.07 27.05
C GLY A 164 15.00 -1.71 25.75
N LYS A 165 16.32 -1.55 25.90
CA LYS A 165 17.23 -1.15 24.81
C LYS A 165 17.32 -2.13 23.63
N TRP A 166 16.79 -3.33 23.76
CA TRP A 166 16.74 -4.32 22.69
C TRP A 166 15.68 -3.99 21.60
N TYR A 167 14.65 -3.22 21.96
CA TYR A 167 13.62 -2.74 21.04
C TYR A 167 14.01 -1.36 20.49
N LYS A 168 14.26 -1.29 19.18
CA LYS A 168 14.80 -0.11 18.50
C LYS A 168 13.75 0.52 17.59
N SER A 169 13.13 1.58 18.05
CA SER A 169 12.25 2.41 17.23
C SER A 169 13.08 3.36 16.36
N VAL A 170 12.99 3.25 15.02
CA VAL A 170 13.82 4.03 14.08
C VAL A 170 13.10 5.24 13.48
N GLY A 171 11.79 5.34 13.59
CA GLY A 171 11.02 6.49 13.11
C GLY A 171 11.04 6.64 11.59
N SER A 172 11.21 5.56 10.80
CA SER A 172 11.37 5.64 9.35
C SER A 172 10.67 4.54 8.57
N GLY A 173 10.58 4.71 7.23
CA GLY A 173 9.93 3.79 6.31
C GLY A 173 10.59 2.41 6.26
N MET A 174 9.89 1.42 5.66
CA MET A 174 10.25 0.01 5.69
C MET A 174 11.67 -0.27 5.16
N GLY A 175 12.07 0.35 4.05
CA GLY A 175 13.42 0.15 3.48
C GLY A 175 14.55 0.60 4.41
N ALA A 176 14.38 1.75 5.10
CA ALA A 176 15.36 2.23 6.07
C ALA A 176 15.39 1.32 7.31
N SER A 177 14.23 0.88 7.79
CA SER A 177 14.14 -0.04 8.93
C SER A 177 14.76 -1.41 8.63
N LEU A 178 14.59 -1.93 7.42
CA LEU A 178 15.26 -3.16 6.96
C LEU A 178 16.79 -2.99 6.88
N ASN A 179 17.30 -1.84 6.45
CA ASN A 179 18.74 -1.57 6.46
C ASN A 179 19.31 -1.54 7.88
N VAL A 180 18.61 -0.92 8.83
CA VAL A 180 19.00 -0.93 10.25
C VAL A 180 19.01 -2.35 10.80
N SER A 181 17.94 -3.13 10.51
CA SER A 181 17.84 -4.54 10.92
C SER A 181 18.98 -5.38 10.34
N ALA A 182 19.31 -5.22 9.05
CA ALA A 182 20.40 -5.93 8.40
C ALA A 182 21.78 -5.59 9.01
N SER A 183 22.02 -4.30 9.33
CA SER A 183 23.28 -3.87 9.96
C SER A 183 23.46 -4.40 11.37
N MET A 184 22.34 -4.60 12.11
CA MET A 184 22.35 -5.03 13.51
C MET A 184 22.20 -6.53 13.69
N GLY A 185 21.87 -7.30 12.64
CA GLY A 185 21.44 -8.69 12.77
C GLY A 185 20.19 -8.81 13.66
N ALA A 186 19.24 -7.86 13.52
CA ALA A 186 18.09 -7.75 14.39
C ALA A 186 16.84 -8.39 13.78
N TYR A 187 15.87 -8.76 14.63
CA TYR A 187 14.52 -9.14 14.18
C TYR A 187 13.74 -7.91 13.73
N ILE A 188 12.80 -8.09 12.80
CA ILE A 188 11.91 -7.05 12.30
C ILE A 188 10.63 -7.67 11.71
N LEU A 189 9.50 -6.97 11.85
CA LEU A 189 8.28 -7.26 11.10
C LEU A 189 8.29 -6.47 9.78
N SER A 190 8.06 -7.15 8.66
CA SER A 190 7.92 -6.53 7.33
C SER A 190 6.76 -7.15 6.57
N ASP A 191 6.14 -6.40 5.66
CA ASP A 191 5.35 -7.03 4.62
C ASP A 191 6.28 -7.81 3.66
N ARG A 192 5.81 -8.94 3.15
CA ARG A 192 6.58 -9.84 2.29
C ARG A 192 7.11 -9.14 1.05
N ALA A 193 6.31 -8.29 0.41
CA ALA A 193 6.69 -7.62 -0.82
C ALA A 193 7.87 -6.67 -0.61
N SER A 194 7.85 -5.86 0.45
CA SER A 194 8.99 -5.00 0.83
C SER A 194 10.25 -5.83 1.09
N TRP A 195 10.12 -6.98 1.78
CA TRP A 195 11.25 -7.88 2.01
C TRP A 195 11.81 -8.48 0.73
N LEU A 196 10.97 -8.97 -0.17
CA LEU A 196 11.44 -9.60 -1.42
C LEU A 196 12.15 -8.58 -2.33
N ASN A 197 11.65 -7.34 -2.39
CA ASN A 197 12.30 -6.26 -3.13
C ASN A 197 13.56 -5.71 -2.45
N PHE A 198 13.74 -5.95 -1.16
CA PHE A 198 14.89 -5.45 -0.43
C PHE A 198 16.16 -6.18 -0.85
N LYS A 199 17.18 -5.44 -1.33
CA LYS A 199 18.40 -6.03 -1.90
C LYS A 199 19.52 -6.25 -0.88
N ASN A 200 19.60 -5.41 0.15
CA ASN A 200 20.68 -5.47 1.16
C ASN A 200 20.32 -6.42 2.32
N LYS A 201 19.98 -7.67 1.99
CA LYS A 201 19.49 -8.66 2.98
C LYS A 201 20.55 -9.09 4.01
N SER A 202 21.85 -8.97 3.67
CA SER A 202 22.94 -9.43 4.52
C SER A 202 22.68 -10.87 5.02
N ASP A 203 22.76 -11.11 6.32
CA ASP A 203 22.51 -12.42 6.94
C ASP A 203 21.06 -12.59 7.45
N LEU A 204 20.13 -11.75 6.96
CA LEU A 204 18.73 -11.85 7.32
C LEU A 204 17.96 -12.81 6.39
N GLU A 205 16.95 -13.48 6.96
CA GLU A 205 15.99 -14.29 6.21
C GLU A 205 14.61 -14.28 6.89
N ILE A 206 13.59 -14.79 6.22
CA ILE A 206 12.28 -15.02 6.82
C ILE A 206 12.39 -16.17 7.81
N LEU A 207 12.03 -15.91 9.07
CA LEU A 207 12.07 -16.90 10.14
C LEU A 207 10.69 -17.39 10.55
N PHE A 208 9.65 -16.53 10.38
CA PHE A 208 8.28 -16.91 10.70
C PHE A 208 7.28 -16.28 9.73
N GLU A 209 6.31 -17.08 9.28
CA GLU A 209 5.26 -16.71 8.33
C GLU A 209 4.02 -17.59 8.47
N GLY A 210 2.93 -17.27 7.77
CA GLY A 210 1.76 -18.14 7.61
C GLY A 210 0.74 -18.10 8.75
N ASP A 211 0.93 -17.27 9.79
CA ASP A 211 -0.07 -17.05 10.84
C ASP A 211 -1.21 -16.16 10.32
N LYS A 212 -2.45 -16.50 10.66
CA LYS A 212 -3.65 -15.74 10.27
C LYS A 212 -3.62 -14.27 10.73
N LEU A 213 -2.93 -13.98 11.85
CA LEU A 213 -2.78 -12.64 12.37
C LEU A 213 -1.78 -11.80 11.56
N LEU A 214 -1.01 -12.40 10.67
CA LEU A 214 -0.07 -11.72 9.77
C LEU A 214 -0.72 -11.26 8.46
N PHE A 215 -2.04 -11.41 8.32
CA PHE A 215 -2.78 -10.98 7.15
C PHE A 215 -2.72 -9.47 6.98
N ASN A 216 -2.42 -9.00 5.77
CA ASN A 216 -2.27 -7.60 5.42
C ASN A 216 -3.23 -7.21 4.28
N GLN A 217 -4.46 -6.83 4.67
CA GLN A 217 -5.53 -6.47 3.75
C GLN A 217 -5.38 -5.04 3.26
N TYR A 218 -5.28 -4.83 1.96
CA TYR A 218 -5.34 -3.53 1.29
C TYR A 218 -6.77 -3.19 0.90
N SER A 219 -7.18 -1.97 1.26
CA SER A 219 -8.52 -1.48 0.96
C SER A 219 -8.48 -0.13 0.28
N PHE A 220 -9.36 0.03 -0.69
CA PHE A 220 -9.62 1.27 -1.40
C PHE A 220 -10.77 2.01 -0.74
N ILE A 221 -10.63 3.32 -0.52
CA ILE A 221 -11.65 4.16 0.12
C ILE A 221 -11.79 5.45 -0.69
N PRO A 222 -12.92 5.66 -1.37
CA PRO A 222 -13.28 6.95 -1.97
C PRO A 222 -13.47 8.02 -0.90
N ILE A 223 -12.94 9.22 -1.13
CA ILE A 223 -13.17 10.36 -0.24
C ILE A 223 -14.58 10.89 -0.45
N ASN A 224 -15.24 11.31 0.63
CA ASN A 224 -16.62 11.72 0.63
C ASN A 224 -16.80 13.08 -0.10
N PRO A 225 -17.44 13.12 -1.29
CA PRO A 225 -17.63 14.35 -2.06
C PRO A 225 -18.62 15.32 -1.40
N SER A 226 -19.44 14.87 -0.46
CA SER A 226 -20.34 15.75 0.30
C SER A 226 -19.57 16.65 1.27
N LEU A 227 -18.38 16.23 1.74
CA LEU A 227 -17.49 17.06 2.55
C LEU A 227 -16.54 17.88 1.69
N HIS A 228 -16.14 17.35 0.54
CA HIS A 228 -15.11 17.93 -0.35
C HIS A 228 -15.59 17.95 -1.80
N THR A 229 -16.33 18.98 -2.20
CA THR A 229 -16.99 19.08 -3.53
C THR A 229 -16.02 19.08 -4.71
N HIS A 230 -14.71 19.32 -4.49
CA HIS A 230 -13.67 19.29 -5.51
C HIS A 230 -13.09 17.88 -5.77
N VAL A 231 -13.45 16.89 -4.94
CA VAL A 231 -13.05 15.50 -5.14
C VAL A 231 -13.71 14.94 -6.40
N LYS A 232 -12.92 14.27 -7.22
CA LYS A 232 -13.33 13.78 -8.54
C LYS A 232 -14.00 12.40 -8.45
N TYR A 233 -15.12 12.33 -7.72
CA TYR A 233 -15.79 11.08 -7.37
C TYR A 233 -16.06 10.17 -8.57
N GLN A 234 -16.55 10.70 -9.70
CA GLN A 234 -16.84 9.88 -10.89
C GLN A 234 -15.59 9.21 -11.46
N LEU A 235 -14.43 9.86 -11.38
CA LEU A 235 -13.17 9.26 -11.80
C LEU A 235 -12.67 8.23 -10.79
N VAL A 236 -12.92 8.46 -9.50
CA VAL A 236 -12.61 7.51 -8.42
C VAL A 236 -13.44 6.25 -8.55
N GLU A 237 -14.75 6.36 -8.82
CA GLU A 237 -15.64 5.24 -9.09
C GLU A 237 -15.19 4.44 -10.31
N LYS A 238 -14.78 5.11 -11.41
CA LYS A 238 -14.19 4.47 -12.60
C LYS A 238 -12.92 3.68 -12.25
N LEU A 239 -12.08 4.20 -11.34
CA LEU A 239 -10.90 3.49 -10.85
C LEU A 239 -11.29 2.28 -9.99
N GLU A 240 -12.25 2.44 -9.08
CA GLU A 240 -12.73 1.37 -8.22
C GLU A 240 -13.27 0.19 -9.04
N ASN A 241 -14.11 0.48 -10.04
CA ASN A 241 -14.63 -0.51 -10.98
C ASN A 241 -13.51 -1.24 -11.74
N TRP A 242 -12.44 -0.53 -12.12
CA TRP A 242 -11.28 -1.19 -12.73
C TRP A 242 -10.54 -2.06 -11.71
N LEU A 243 -10.30 -1.57 -10.49
CA LEU A 243 -9.59 -2.30 -9.44
C LEU A 243 -10.33 -3.57 -8.98
N THR A 244 -11.66 -3.62 -9.10
CA THR A 244 -12.48 -4.80 -8.76
C THR A 244 -12.72 -5.74 -9.95
N SER A 245 -12.22 -5.39 -11.14
CA SER A 245 -12.45 -6.15 -12.38
C SER A 245 -11.66 -7.46 -12.47
N THR A 246 -12.13 -8.37 -13.33
CA THR A 246 -11.38 -9.58 -13.71
C THR A 246 -9.99 -9.25 -14.28
N ARG A 247 -9.84 -8.07 -14.89
CA ARG A 247 -8.55 -7.58 -15.40
C ARG A 247 -7.57 -7.33 -14.27
N ALA A 248 -7.96 -6.55 -13.26
CA ALA A 248 -7.16 -6.30 -12.08
C ALA A 248 -6.84 -7.60 -11.33
N LYS A 249 -7.82 -8.51 -11.17
CA LYS A 249 -7.62 -9.83 -10.58
C LYS A 249 -6.47 -10.60 -11.23
N ARG A 250 -6.46 -10.69 -12.57
CA ARG A 250 -5.38 -11.39 -13.28
C ARG A 250 -4.02 -10.75 -13.08
N MET A 251 -3.96 -9.41 -13.06
CA MET A 251 -2.70 -8.68 -12.88
C MET A 251 -2.18 -8.78 -11.44
N ILE A 252 -3.04 -8.66 -10.47
CA ILE A 252 -2.69 -8.74 -9.03
C ILE A 252 -2.21 -10.15 -8.69
N ASN A 253 -2.98 -11.18 -9.06
CA ASN A 253 -2.63 -12.58 -8.77
C ASN A 253 -1.42 -13.08 -9.58
N GLY A 254 -1.17 -12.50 -10.75
CA GLY A 254 -0.02 -12.83 -11.59
C GLY A 254 1.23 -11.99 -11.31
N TYR A 255 1.19 -11.11 -10.30
CA TYR A 255 2.34 -10.32 -9.94
C TYR A 255 3.29 -11.11 -9.04
N GLU A 256 4.49 -11.36 -9.54
CA GLU A 256 5.52 -12.18 -8.88
C GLU A 256 6.82 -11.40 -8.73
N ILE A 257 7.54 -11.67 -7.66
CA ILE A 257 8.94 -11.27 -7.46
C ILE A 257 9.74 -12.54 -7.16
N ASP A 258 10.81 -12.77 -7.91
CA ASP A 258 11.67 -13.96 -7.78
C ASP A 258 10.85 -15.28 -7.84
N GLY A 259 9.79 -15.32 -8.69
CA GLY A 259 8.90 -16.48 -8.88
C GLY A 259 7.89 -16.72 -7.74
N GLN A 260 7.73 -15.76 -6.83
CA GLN A 260 6.76 -15.83 -5.75
C GLN A 260 5.62 -14.84 -5.96
N ALA A 261 4.38 -15.34 -5.96
CA ALA A 261 3.18 -14.49 -5.98
C ALA A 261 3.11 -13.67 -4.68
N LEU A 262 2.89 -12.36 -4.83
CA LEU A 262 2.96 -11.45 -3.69
C LEU A 262 1.61 -11.00 -3.16
N PHE A 263 0.62 -10.95 -4.02
CA PHE A 263 -0.71 -10.48 -3.66
C PHE A 263 -1.76 -11.49 -4.08
N THR A 264 -2.80 -11.60 -3.28
CA THR A 264 -4.01 -12.33 -3.62
C THR A 264 -5.16 -11.33 -3.74
N PHE A 265 -5.78 -11.29 -4.89
CA PHE A 265 -6.98 -10.49 -5.13
C PHE A 265 -8.17 -11.10 -4.39
N ASN A 266 -8.92 -10.27 -3.67
CA ASN A 266 -10.13 -10.68 -2.94
C ASN A 266 -11.26 -9.64 -3.03
N ALA A 267 -11.19 -8.71 -4.00
CA ALA A 267 -12.32 -7.81 -4.22
C ALA A 267 -13.55 -8.62 -4.68
N GLU A 268 -14.67 -8.39 -4.00
CA GLU A 268 -15.96 -8.92 -4.44
C GLU A 268 -16.56 -7.96 -5.48
N PRO A 269 -17.11 -8.46 -6.60
CA PRO A 269 -17.90 -7.64 -7.51
C PRO A 269 -19.14 -7.10 -6.79
N GLU A 270 -19.62 -5.95 -7.22
CA GLU A 270 -20.92 -5.40 -6.78
C GLU A 270 -22.08 -6.24 -7.25
#